data_e77ec543fa0b9f0d7f29568be98f2b35
#
_entry.id   e77ec543fa0b9f0d7f29568be98f2b35
#
_cell.length_a   1.000
_cell.length_b   1.000
_cell.length_c   1.000
_cell.angle_alpha   90.00
_cell.angle_beta   90.00
_cell.angle_gamma   90.00
#
_symmetry.space_group_name_H-M   'P 1'
#
loop_
_entity.id
_entity.type
_entity.pdbx_description
1 polymer ?
#
loop_
_entity_poly.entity_id
_entity_poly.type
_entity_poly.pdbx_seq_one_letter_code
_entity_poly.pdbx_strand_id
1 'polypeptide(L)'
;MPSALWIAHVTVTDEAAYSKYAAIATEAIAEHGGVFLARGGRYVQKEGRDHPRNVVARFPSLDAANACYESARYQEALSHARGASERDLVIVEEYE
;
A
#
# COMPACT_ATOMS: atom_id res chain seq x y z
N MET A 1 16.07 3.38 15.30
CA MET A 1 15.17 2.42 14.63
C MET A 1 15.04 2.80 13.17
N PRO A 2 15.28 1.88 12.25
CA PRO A 2 15.13 2.21 10.84
C PRO A 2 13.67 2.46 10.49
N SER A 3 13.45 3.35 9.55
CA SER A 3 12.15 3.49 8.94
C SER A 3 11.87 2.27 8.07
N ALA A 4 10.64 2.10 7.64
CA ALA A 4 10.24 0.96 6.81
C ALA A 4 9.46 1.42 5.59
N LEU A 5 9.56 0.64 4.53
CA LEU A 5 8.84 0.90 3.30
C LEU A 5 7.72 -0.12 3.15
N TRP A 6 6.56 0.39 2.75
CA TRP A 6 5.38 -0.38 2.40
C TRP A 6 5.30 -0.31 0.89
N ILE A 7 5.49 -1.45 0.24
CA ILE A 7 5.60 -1.49 -1.22
C ILE A 7 4.50 -2.38 -1.77
N ALA A 8 3.64 -1.80 -2.61
CA ALA A 8 2.53 -2.52 -3.22
C ALA A 8 2.56 -2.42 -4.73
N HIS A 9 2.32 -3.54 -5.38
CA HIS A 9 2.16 -3.61 -6.83
C HIS A 9 0.76 -4.13 -7.09
N VAL A 10 -0.02 -3.38 -7.87
CA VAL A 10 -1.46 -3.60 -7.96
C VAL A 10 -1.96 -3.55 -9.39
N THR A 11 -2.83 -4.49 -9.74
CA THR A 11 -3.65 -4.41 -10.95
C THR A 11 -5.09 -4.26 -10.47
N VAL A 12 -5.73 -3.14 -10.81
CA VAL A 12 -7.10 -2.85 -10.43
C VAL A 12 -8.05 -3.43 -11.48
N THR A 13 -9.03 -4.22 -11.04
CA THR A 13 -10.01 -4.83 -11.94
C THR A 13 -11.40 -4.24 -11.77
N ASP A 14 -11.65 -3.53 -10.67
CA ASP A 14 -12.91 -2.81 -10.41
C ASP A 14 -12.56 -1.46 -9.80
N GLU A 15 -12.56 -0.43 -10.64
CA GLU A 15 -12.15 0.92 -10.22
C GLU A 15 -13.06 1.51 -9.15
N ALA A 16 -14.37 1.28 -9.24
CA ALA A 16 -15.32 1.85 -8.29
C ALA A 16 -15.08 1.29 -6.88
N ALA A 17 -14.92 -0.02 -6.76
CA ALA A 17 -14.65 -0.66 -5.48
C ALA A 17 -13.27 -0.29 -4.95
N TYR A 18 -12.27 -0.24 -5.83
CA TYR A 18 -10.91 0.10 -5.42
C TYR A 18 -10.81 1.54 -4.92
N SER A 19 -11.63 2.46 -5.46
CA SER A 19 -11.68 3.84 -4.99
C SER A 19 -12.10 3.91 -3.52
N LYS A 20 -12.99 3.05 -3.10
CA LYS A 20 -13.41 2.97 -1.69
C LYS A 20 -12.25 2.50 -0.81
N TYR A 21 -11.52 1.48 -1.28
CA TYR A 21 -10.30 1.05 -0.61
C TYR A 21 -9.33 2.21 -0.44
N ALA A 22 -9.04 2.92 -1.54
CA ALA A 22 -8.04 3.98 -1.53
C ALA A 22 -8.37 5.10 -0.55
N ALA A 23 -9.65 5.48 -0.45
CA ALA A 23 -10.08 6.54 0.47
C ALA A 23 -9.82 6.14 1.92
N ILE A 24 -10.19 4.93 2.30
CA ILE A 24 -10.04 4.45 3.68
C ILE A 24 -8.57 4.17 4.00
N ALA A 25 -7.86 3.53 3.07
CA ALA A 25 -6.44 3.18 3.24
C ALA A 25 -5.57 4.42 3.43
N THR A 26 -5.87 5.51 2.70
CA THR A 26 -5.12 6.75 2.83
C THR A 26 -5.18 7.28 4.26
N GLU A 27 -6.37 7.24 4.87
CA GLU A 27 -6.55 7.67 6.26
C GLU A 27 -5.80 6.75 7.24
N ALA A 28 -5.91 5.44 7.07
CA ALA A 28 -5.24 4.48 7.93
C ALA A 28 -3.71 4.64 7.88
N ILE A 29 -3.18 4.82 6.69
CA ILE A 29 -1.73 5.01 6.50
C ILE A 29 -1.27 6.29 7.19
N ALA A 30 -2.00 7.38 7.03
CA ALA A 30 -1.66 8.65 7.68
C ALA A 30 -1.73 8.54 9.21
N GLU A 31 -2.72 7.85 9.75
CA GLU A 31 -2.89 7.65 11.19
C GLU A 31 -1.72 6.92 11.82
N HIS A 32 -1.04 6.07 11.05
CA HIS A 32 0.11 5.29 11.53
C HIS A 32 1.45 5.93 11.15
N GLY A 33 1.43 7.19 10.70
CA GLY A 33 2.64 7.92 10.39
C GLY A 33 3.21 7.65 9.00
N GLY A 34 2.44 7.01 8.13
CA GLY A 34 2.89 6.73 6.77
C GLY A 34 2.84 7.95 5.86
N VAL A 35 3.82 8.06 4.98
CA VAL A 35 3.92 9.13 4.00
C VAL A 35 4.12 8.49 2.63
N PHE A 36 3.29 8.85 1.65
CA PHE A 36 3.44 8.30 0.30
C PHE A 36 4.66 8.88 -0.39
N LEU A 37 5.49 8.01 -0.95
CA LEU A 37 6.66 8.38 -1.74
C LEU A 37 6.39 8.18 -3.23
N ALA A 38 5.57 7.18 -3.57
CA ALA A 38 5.11 6.94 -4.92
C ALA A 38 3.68 6.41 -4.82
N ARG A 39 2.82 6.85 -5.72
CA ARG A 39 1.41 6.45 -5.66
C ARG A 39 0.79 6.55 -7.06
N GLY A 40 0.89 5.45 -7.81
CA GLY A 40 0.29 5.38 -9.14
C GLY A 40 0.92 6.27 -10.19
N GLY A 41 2.20 6.63 -10.02
CA GLY A 41 2.92 7.44 -10.98
C GLY A 41 3.42 6.63 -12.19
N ARG A 42 4.14 7.32 -13.07
CA ARG A 42 4.77 6.66 -14.23
C ARG A 42 5.74 5.60 -13.72
N TYR A 43 5.82 4.49 -14.43
CA TYR A 43 6.66 3.38 -14.02
C TYR A 43 7.22 2.67 -15.24
N VAL A 44 8.29 1.90 -15.04
CA VAL A 44 8.87 1.04 -16.07
C VAL A 44 9.01 -0.35 -15.46
N GLN A 45 8.26 -1.31 -15.98
CA GLN A 45 8.34 -2.69 -15.52
C GLN A 45 9.51 -3.37 -16.23
N LYS A 46 10.54 -3.76 -15.48
CA LYS A 46 11.74 -4.37 -16.06
C LYS A 46 11.70 -5.89 -16.02
N GLU A 47 11.18 -6.44 -14.94
CA GLU A 47 11.07 -7.89 -14.74
C GLU A 47 9.82 -8.19 -13.95
N GLY A 48 9.30 -9.40 -14.09
CA GLY A 48 8.11 -9.83 -13.36
C GLY A 48 6.83 -9.42 -14.06
N ARG A 49 5.73 -9.54 -13.31
CA ARG A 49 4.40 -9.22 -13.84
C ARG A 49 4.20 -7.71 -13.89
N ASP A 50 3.53 -7.26 -14.94
CA ASP A 50 3.23 -5.84 -15.10
C ASP A 50 2.01 -5.47 -14.24
N HIS A 51 2.25 -4.71 -13.17
CA HIS A 51 1.19 -4.13 -12.35
C HIS A 51 1.19 -2.61 -12.59
N PRO A 52 0.11 -2.07 -13.18
CA PRO A 52 0.10 -0.65 -13.56
C PRO A 52 0.14 0.33 -12.38
N ARG A 53 -0.26 -0.10 -11.18
CA ARG A 53 -0.29 0.78 -10.03
C ARG A 53 0.75 0.35 -9.02
N ASN A 54 1.74 1.21 -8.79
CA ASN A 54 2.81 0.93 -7.82
C ASN A 54 2.75 1.99 -6.73
N VAL A 55 2.79 1.55 -5.48
CA VAL A 55 2.67 2.43 -4.32
C VAL A 55 3.81 2.17 -3.37
N VAL A 56 4.46 3.23 -2.92
CA VAL A 56 5.49 3.14 -1.87
C VAL A 56 5.15 4.16 -0.80
N ALA A 57 5.08 3.70 0.44
CA ALA A 57 4.87 4.59 1.57
C ALA A 57 5.97 4.33 2.60
N ARG A 58 6.42 5.38 3.27
CA ARG A 58 7.42 5.27 4.33
C ARG A 58 6.74 5.41 5.68
N PHE A 59 7.05 4.50 6.59
CA PHE A 59 6.57 4.54 7.97
C PHE A 59 7.75 4.73 8.91
N PRO A 60 7.49 5.22 10.14
CA PRO A 60 8.58 5.44 11.12
C PRO A 60 9.33 4.16 11.50
N SER A 61 8.68 3.01 11.40
CA SER A 61 9.28 1.72 11.75
C SER A 61 8.53 0.57 11.10
N LEU A 62 9.14 -0.59 11.08
CA LEU A 62 8.49 -1.83 10.61
C LEU A 62 7.24 -2.11 11.44
N ASP A 63 7.33 -1.91 12.78
CA ASP A 63 6.21 -2.16 13.67
C ASP A 63 5.04 -1.23 13.37
N ALA A 64 5.30 0.05 13.08
CA ALA A 64 4.26 1.01 12.74
C ALA A 64 3.55 0.62 11.43
N ALA A 65 4.32 0.21 10.43
CA ALA A 65 3.75 -0.22 9.15
C ALA A 65 2.91 -1.49 9.33
N ASN A 66 3.42 -2.45 10.09
CA ASN A 66 2.69 -3.69 10.35
C ASN A 66 1.41 -3.41 11.16
N ALA A 67 1.48 -2.51 12.15
CA ALA A 67 0.32 -2.12 12.93
C ALA A 67 -0.75 -1.48 12.05
N CYS A 68 -0.34 -0.70 11.07
CA CYS A 68 -1.28 -0.12 10.10
C CYS A 68 -2.00 -1.23 9.33
N TYR A 69 -1.26 -2.19 8.82
CA TYR A 69 -1.85 -3.29 8.05
C TYR A 69 -2.84 -4.09 8.91
N GLU A 70 -2.50 -4.34 10.17
CA GLU A 70 -3.32 -5.13 11.08
C GLU A 70 -4.47 -4.32 11.69
N SER A 71 -4.50 -3.00 11.50
CA SER A 71 -5.52 -2.16 12.11
C SER A 71 -6.90 -2.46 11.55
N ALA A 72 -7.94 -2.27 12.38
CA ALA A 72 -9.33 -2.45 11.96
C ALA A 72 -9.66 -1.56 10.76
N ARG A 73 -9.12 -0.34 10.76
CA ARG A 73 -9.38 0.62 9.68
C ARG A 73 -8.82 0.13 8.33
N TYR A 74 -7.58 -0.36 8.34
CA TYR A 74 -7.00 -0.86 7.10
C TYR A 74 -7.69 -2.14 6.65
N GLN A 75 -8.05 -3.02 7.58
CA GLN A 75 -8.77 -4.25 7.24
C GLN A 75 -10.15 -3.95 6.63
N GLU A 76 -10.80 -2.90 7.10
CA GLU A 76 -12.04 -2.40 6.49
C GLU A 76 -11.77 -1.95 5.04
N ALA A 77 -10.70 -1.18 4.83
CA ALA A 77 -10.30 -0.77 3.48
C ALA A 77 -10.07 -1.98 2.60
N LEU A 78 -9.33 -2.96 3.10
CA LEU A 78 -8.94 -4.14 2.36
C LEU A 78 -10.15 -4.96 1.88
N SER A 79 -11.25 -4.93 2.62
CA SER A 79 -12.48 -5.61 2.22
C SER A 79 -13.00 -5.10 0.87
N HIS A 80 -12.73 -3.84 0.53
CA HIS A 80 -13.11 -3.25 -0.76
C HIS A 80 -12.12 -3.59 -1.87
N ALA A 81 -10.87 -3.90 -1.53
CA ALA A 81 -9.84 -4.25 -2.51
C ALA A 81 -9.94 -5.71 -2.94
N ARG A 82 -10.41 -6.58 -2.06
CA ARG A 82 -10.57 -8.00 -2.37
C ARG A 82 -11.63 -8.18 -3.45
N GLY A 83 -11.28 -8.95 -4.49
CA GLY A 83 -12.16 -9.13 -5.62
C GLY A 83 -12.17 -7.97 -6.61
N ALA A 84 -11.55 -6.84 -6.26
CA ALA A 84 -11.45 -5.66 -7.11
C ALA A 84 -10.05 -5.43 -7.64
N SER A 85 -9.08 -6.25 -7.24
CA SER A 85 -7.69 -6.05 -7.60
C SER A 85 -6.87 -7.32 -7.38
N GLU A 86 -5.71 -7.37 -8.05
CA GLU A 86 -4.65 -8.35 -7.79
C GLU A 86 -3.50 -7.56 -7.20
N ARG A 87 -3.02 -7.97 -6.03
CA ARG A 87 -2.07 -7.18 -5.25
C ARG A 87 -0.95 -8.03 -4.68
N ASP A 88 0.26 -7.46 -4.71
CA ASP A 88 1.41 -7.96 -3.97
C ASP A 88 1.86 -6.82 -3.07
N LEU A 89 2.04 -7.10 -1.78
CA LEU A 89 2.43 -6.08 -0.82
C LEU A 89 3.47 -6.63 0.14
N VAL A 90 4.56 -5.87 0.33
CA VAL A 90 5.60 -6.23 1.26
C VAL A 90 5.99 -5.01 2.09
N ILE A 91 6.34 -5.25 3.34
CA ILE A 91 6.86 -4.23 4.24
C ILE A 91 8.29 -4.63 4.57
N VAL A 92 9.24 -3.71 4.36
CA VAL A 92 10.65 -4.00 4.55
C VAL A 92 11.36 -2.79 5.17
N GLU A 93 12.26 -3.04 6.12
CA GLU A 93 13.04 -1.95 6.72
C GLU A 93 13.99 -1.36 5.68
N GLU A 94 14.19 -0.04 5.77
CA GLU A 94 15.11 0.65 4.87
C GLU A 94 16.55 0.27 5.18
N TYR A 95 17.37 0.26 4.14
CA TYR A 95 18.81 0.06 4.27
C TYR A 95 19.42 1.27 4.99
N GLU A 96 20.29 1.00 5.94
CA GLU A 96 20.98 2.06 6.69
C GLU A 96 22.45 2.11 6.34
#